data_c06ca0568f68f81d2d12e4fe0cea76a3
#
_entry.id   c06ca0568f68f81d2d12e4fe0cea76a3
#
_cell.length_a   1.000
_cell.length_b   1.000
_cell.length_c   1.000
_cell.angle_alpha   90.00
_cell.angle_beta   90.00
_cell.angle_gamma   90.00
#
_symmetry.space_group_name_H-M   'P 1'
#
loop_
_entity.id
_entity.type
_entity.pdbx_description
1 polymer ?
#
loop_
_entity_poly.entity_id
_entity_poly.type
_entity_poly.pdbx_seq_one_letter_code
_entity_poly.pdbx_strand_id
1 'polypeptide(L)'
;MTAARPAAAPLPATPDLRGLLLPDLTDLVRALGAPAYRGRQIARWVYGCGVEDISEMTDLPITFRERLGEAARIGTLAVRRSTDAADGSATKLLAACEDGQTVECVLMRFDDGRRSACVSTQAGCAMGCAFCATGLGGFARNLSAGEIISQALAIRARADRRLSNVVFMGMGEPLANYEATVRAARILAAPWGLGIGVRHLTISTVGLVPQIRRLAGEGLQITLAVSLHAPTDALRRPLVPVTERYPIADLIAACRDYLAATGRRLTFEYVLIDGVNDGDAEGRALGRLLRGLLCHVNVIPLNPVPGIPLRRPAVGRVRAFARCVRDAGIPVTVRIERGTEIQAACGQLRLADGSGRASRWTPAPPPGGVPVPASGGARTHGGEGPA
;
A
#
# COMPACT_ATOMS: atom_id res chain seq x y z
N MET A 1 11.71 23.61 -27.12
CA MET A 1 10.26 23.50 -27.25
C MET A 1 9.71 23.11 -25.89
N THR A 2 9.20 24.07 -25.13
CA THR A 2 8.57 23.88 -23.83
C THR A 2 7.22 23.22 -24.04
N ALA A 3 7.05 21.96 -23.60
CA ALA A 3 5.76 21.27 -23.64
C ALA A 3 4.74 22.06 -22.82
N ALA A 4 3.62 22.43 -23.42
CA ALA A 4 2.51 23.09 -22.77
C ALA A 4 1.98 22.20 -21.63
N ARG A 5 1.90 22.77 -20.44
CA ARG A 5 1.34 22.15 -19.24
C ARG A 5 -0.15 21.85 -19.50
N PRO A 6 -0.64 20.62 -19.28
CA PRO A 6 -2.08 20.37 -19.39
C PRO A 6 -2.83 21.29 -18.42
N ALA A 7 -3.95 21.83 -18.87
CA ALA A 7 -4.82 22.67 -18.05
C ALA A 7 -5.18 21.96 -16.76
N ALA A 8 -4.99 22.62 -15.62
CA ALA A 8 -5.35 22.09 -14.31
C ALA A 8 -6.86 21.82 -14.28
N ALA A 9 -7.27 20.64 -13.82
CA ALA A 9 -8.68 20.36 -13.56
C ALA A 9 -9.22 21.39 -12.55
N PRO A 10 -10.48 21.84 -12.66
CA PRO A 10 -11.05 22.79 -11.72
C PRO A 10 -10.96 22.22 -10.31
N LEU A 11 -10.48 23.03 -9.37
CA LEU A 11 -10.41 22.65 -7.96
C LEU A 11 -11.82 22.37 -7.44
N PRO A 12 -12.00 21.36 -6.56
CA PRO A 12 -13.28 21.14 -5.90
C PRO A 12 -13.72 22.41 -5.16
N ALA A 13 -15.03 22.57 -4.92
CA ALA A 13 -15.60 23.79 -4.36
C ALA A 13 -14.89 24.29 -3.07
N THR A 14 -14.27 23.38 -2.31
CA THR A 14 -13.44 23.71 -1.13
C THR A 14 -12.24 22.75 -1.10
N PRO A 15 -11.08 23.15 -1.69
CA PRO A 15 -9.92 22.29 -1.80
C PRO A 15 -9.30 21.96 -0.42
N ASP A 16 -8.88 20.70 -0.27
CA ASP A 16 -8.09 20.27 0.87
C ASP A 16 -6.61 20.63 0.68
N LEU A 17 -6.10 21.52 1.53
CA LEU A 17 -4.72 22.02 1.49
C LEU A 17 -3.70 20.88 1.57
N ARG A 18 -4.01 19.76 2.27
CA ARG A 18 -3.13 18.59 2.38
C ARG A 18 -2.94 17.83 1.06
N GLY A 19 -3.83 18.03 0.11
CA GLY A 19 -3.75 17.43 -1.23
C GLY A 19 -3.15 18.31 -2.31
N LEU A 20 -2.74 19.56 -2.00
CA LEU A 20 -2.28 20.54 -2.96
C LEU A 20 -0.75 20.53 -3.14
N LEU A 21 -0.30 20.56 -4.39
CA LEU A 21 1.10 20.82 -4.72
C LEU A 21 1.45 22.30 -4.48
N LEU A 22 2.73 22.62 -4.37
CA LEU A 22 3.16 24.02 -4.17
C LEU A 22 2.67 24.96 -5.28
N PRO A 23 2.65 24.58 -6.57
CA PRO A 23 2.02 25.41 -7.60
C PRO A 23 0.52 25.67 -7.33
N ASP A 24 -0.23 24.63 -6.93
CA ASP A 24 -1.67 24.77 -6.64
C ASP A 24 -1.90 25.71 -5.44
N LEU A 25 -1.09 25.60 -4.38
CA LEU A 25 -1.11 26.50 -3.23
C LEU A 25 -0.77 27.95 -3.65
N THR A 26 0.17 28.12 -4.56
CA THR A 26 0.57 29.43 -5.08
C THR A 26 -0.55 30.06 -5.90
N ASP A 27 -1.22 29.27 -6.72
CA ASP A 27 -2.34 29.74 -7.54
C ASP A 27 -3.56 30.09 -6.67
N LEU A 28 -3.86 29.28 -5.64
CA LEU A 28 -4.88 29.59 -4.63
C LEU A 28 -4.60 30.91 -3.92
N VAL A 29 -3.37 31.11 -3.46
CA VAL A 29 -2.95 32.34 -2.77
C VAL A 29 -3.10 33.57 -3.68
N ARG A 30 -2.74 33.46 -4.95
CA ARG A 30 -2.91 34.54 -5.94
C ARG A 30 -4.39 34.87 -6.19
N ALA A 31 -5.23 33.81 -6.29
CA ALA A 31 -6.67 33.98 -6.44
C ALA A 31 -7.29 34.70 -5.25
N LEU A 32 -6.71 34.55 -4.06
CA LEU A 32 -7.08 35.28 -2.84
C LEU A 32 -6.41 36.65 -2.72
N GLY A 33 -5.79 37.20 -3.78
CA GLY A 33 -5.17 38.52 -3.78
C GLY A 33 -3.94 38.66 -2.88
N ALA A 34 -3.23 37.56 -2.59
CA ALA A 34 -2.04 37.58 -1.74
C ALA A 34 -0.75 37.26 -2.54
N PRO A 35 0.43 37.70 -2.06
CA PRO A 35 1.70 37.43 -2.72
C PRO A 35 2.03 35.93 -2.79
N ALA A 36 2.60 35.50 -3.92
CA ALA A 36 2.88 34.08 -4.24
C ALA A 36 3.69 33.33 -3.17
N TYR A 37 4.60 34.00 -2.44
CA TYR A 37 5.42 33.37 -1.40
C TYR A 37 4.59 32.79 -0.24
N ARG A 38 3.35 33.29 -0.03
CA ARG A 38 2.41 32.77 0.98
C ARG A 38 2.08 31.28 0.73
N GLY A 39 2.11 30.83 -0.52
CA GLY A 39 1.97 29.40 -0.83
C GLY A 39 3.02 28.52 -0.15
N ARG A 40 4.27 28.99 -0.04
CA ARG A 40 5.33 28.31 0.70
C ARG A 40 5.11 28.33 2.22
N GLN A 41 4.56 29.43 2.76
CA GLN A 41 4.21 29.50 4.18
C GLN A 41 3.10 28.50 4.49
N ILE A 42 2.04 28.43 3.69
CA ILE A 42 0.99 27.42 3.85
C ILE A 42 1.58 26.01 3.77
N ALA A 43 2.42 25.70 2.76
CA ALA A 43 3.06 24.41 2.63
C ALA A 43 3.86 24.03 3.89
N ARG A 44 4.62 24.98 4.47
CA ARG A 44 5.36 24.76 5.72
C ARG A 44 4.44 24.43 6.89
N TRP A 45 3.33 25.14 7.04
CA TRP A 45 2.36 24.87 8.08
C TRP A 45 1.69 23.52 7.92
N VAL A 46 1.15 23.25 6.71
CA VAL A 46 0.40 22.02 6.42
C VAL A 46 1.29 20.79 6.48
N TYR A 47 2.44 20.81 5.81
CA TYR A 47 3.29 19.61 5.67
C TYR A 47 4.45 19.58 6.68
N GLY A 48 5.04 20.72 6.99
CA GLY A 48 6.15 20.83 7.95
C GLY A 48 5.66 20.70 9.38
N CYS A 49 4.77 21.59 9.81
CA CYS A 49 4.21 21.61 11.15
C CYS A 49 3.11 20.57 11.35
N GLY A 50 2.31 20.28 10.29
CA GLY A 50 1.22 19.33 10.35
C GLY A 50 -0.01 19.87 11.06
N VAL A 51 -0.26 21.18 10.96
CA VAL A 51 -1.42 21.85 11.60
C VAL A 51 -2.73 21.25 11.12
N GLU A 52 -3.73 21.29 11.99
CA GLU A 52 -5.07 20.81 11.72
C GLU A 52 -6.08 21.95 11.50
N ASP A 53 -5.70 23.19 11.86
CA ASP A 53 -6.51 24.38 11.69
C ASP A 53 -5.71 25.52 11.05
N ILE A 54 -6.37 26.29 10.16
CA ILE A 54 -5.79 27.44 9.47
C ILE A 54 -5.43 28.56 10.47
N SER A 55 -6.15 28.65 11.60
CA SER A 55 -5.88 29.64 12.65
C SER A 55 -4.51 29.48 13.29
N GLU A 56 -3.92 28.27 13.26
CA GLU A 56 -2.56 27.99 13.74
C GLU A 56 -1.45 28.61 12.88
N MET A 57 -1.75 29.05 11.66
CA MET A 57 -0.77 29.61 10.71
C MET A 57 -0.40 31.06 11.08
N THR A 58 0.23 31.27 12.23
CA THR A 58 0.39 32.59 12.89
C THR A 58 1.27 33.58 12.14
N ASP A 59 2.11 33.16 11.20
CA ASP A 59 2.88 34.04 10.31
C ASP A 59 2.09 34.55 9.09
N LEU A 60 0.82 34.14 8.97
CA LEU A 60 -0.13 34.67 8.02
C LEU A 60 -1.00 35.75 8.68
N PRO A 61 -1.28 36.91 8.01
CA PRO A 61 -2.19 37.91 8.53
C PRO A 61 -3.57 37.34 8.87
N ILE A 62 -4.21 37.80 9.92
CA ILE A 62 -5.52 37.32 10.38
C ILE A 62 -6.55 37.37 9.24
N THR A 63 -6.66 38.52 8.56
CA THR A 63 -7.59 38.71 7.45
C THR A 63 -7.33 37.78 6.26
N PHE A 64 -6.08 37.36 6.07
CA PHE A 64 -5.76 36.36 5.04
C PHE A 64 -6.14 34.95 5.49
N ARG A 65 -5.94 34.59 6.77
CA ARG A 65 -6.38 33.30 7.33
C ARG A 65 -7.90 33.11 7.22
N GLU A 66 -8.67 34.18 7.51
CA GLU A 66 -10.12 34.20 7.38
C GLU A 66 -10.52 33.88 5.91
N ARG A 67 -10.00 34.63 4.95
CA ARG A 67 -10.26 34.37 3.52
C ARG A 67 -9.80 32.99 3.06
N LEU A 68 -8.67 32.51 3.57
CA LEU A 68 -8.17 31.18 3.27
C LEU A 68 -9.13 30.09 3.82
N GLY A 69 -9.67 30.28 5.03
CA GLY A 69 -10.64 29.39 5.66
C GLY A 69 -11.99 29.33 4.92
N GLU A 70 -12.41 30.44 4.28
CA GLU A 70 -13.59 30.47 3.43
C GLU A 70 -13.36 29.72 2.09
N ALA A 71 -12.12 29.77 1.56
CA ALA A 71 -11.77 29.24 0.24
C ALA A 71 -11.18 27.82 0.23
N ALA A 72 -10.67 27.34 1.37
CA ALA A 72 -10.00 26.06 1.48
C ALA A 72 -10.17 25.48 2.91
N ARG A 73 -9.91 24.20 3.03
CA ARG A 73 -9.92 23.50 4.33
C ARG A 73 -8.65 22.67 4.53
N ILE A 74 -8.38 22.29 5.75
CA ILE A 74 -7.40 21.26 6.07
C ILE A 74 -8.19 19.99 6.37
N GLY A 75 -8.16 19.02 5.43
CA GLY A 75 -8.77 17.72 5.63
C GLY A 75 -8.04 16.95 6.73
N THR A 76 -8.78 16.36 7.64
CA THR A 76 -8.23 15.59 8.74
C THR A 76 -8.66 14.13 8.68
N LEU A 77 -7.80 13.25 9.16
CA LEU A 77 -8.16 11.88 9.49
C LEU A 77 -8.26 11.75 11.00
N ALA A 78 -9.45 11.40 11.50
CA ALA A 78 -9.63 11.15 12.91
C ALA A 78 -9.06 9.78 13.30
N VAL A 79 -7.94 9.73 14.02
CA VAL A 79 -7.40 8.48 14.54
C VAL A 79 -8.32 7.95 15.63
N ARG A 80 -9.04 6.86 15.33
CA ARG A 80 -10.01 6.22 16.23
C ARG A 80 -9.34 5.24 17.19
N ARG A 81 -8.30 4.56 16.71
CA ARG A 81 -7.56 3.57 17.51
C ARG A 81 -6.08 3.56 17.12
N SER A 82 -5.24 3.38 18.11
CA SER A 82 -3.81 3.10 17.96
C SER A 82 -3.53 1.79 18.69
N THR A 83 -2.84 0.86 18.03
CA THR A 83 -2.47 -0.44 18.58
C THR A 83 -1.00 -0.67 18.34
N ASP A 84 -0.24 -0.86 19.40
CA ASP A 84 1.20 -1.14 19.33
C ASP A 84 1.46 -2.65 19.36
N ALA A 85 2.44 -3.09 18.58
CA ALA A 85 3.00 -4.43 18.68
C ALA A 85 3.71 -4.61 20.02
N ALA A 86 3.63 -5.80 20.61
CA ALA A 86 4.22 -6.08 21.93
C ALA A 86 5.73 -5.85 21.97
N ASP A 87 6.42 -6.07 20.85
CA ASP A 87 7.86 -5.83 20.69
C ASP A 87 8.19 -4.37 20.30
N GLY A 88 7.19 -3.49 20.21
CA GLY A 88 7.34 -2.10 19.81
C GLY A 88 7.70 -1.89 18.33
N SER A 89 7.79 -2.96 17.53
CA SER A 89 8.24 -2.89 16.13
C SER A 89 7.25 -2.22 15.18
N ALA A 90 5.96 -2.17 15.55
CA ALA A 90 4.90 -1.59 14.74
C ALA A 90 3.83 -0.89 15.58
N THR A 91 3.22 0.15 15.01
CA THR A 91 1.99 0.78 15.51
C THR A 91 0.98 0.83 14.38
N LYS A 92 -0.17 0.19 14.55
CA LYS A 92 -1.29 0.26 13.63
C LYS A 92 -2.26 1.35 14.06
N LEU A 93 -2.64 2.21 13.13
CA LEU A 93 -3.64 3.24 13.31
C LEU A 93 -4.89 2.90 12.50
N LEU A 94 -6.04 2.91 13.15
CA LEU A 94 -7.34 2.97 12.50
C LEU A 94 -7.78 4.43 12.43
N ALA A 95 -7.93 4.95 11.23
CA ALA A 95 -8.31 6.32 10.97
C ALA A 95 -9.65 6.40 10.23
N ALA A 96 -10.50 7.33 10.64
CA ALA A 96 -11.77 7.63 9.97
C ALA A 96 -11.60 8.86 9.07
N CYS A 97 -12.08 8.72 7.84
CA CYS A 97 -12.28 9.81 6.89
C CYS A 97 -13.53 10.63 7.27
N GLU A 98 -13.69 11.80 6.68
CA GLU A 98 -14.82 12.70 6.96
C GLU A 98 -16.18 12.10 6.59
N ASP A 99 -16.22 11.23 5.58
CA ASP A 99 -17.44 10.51 5.16
C ASP A 99 -17.75 9.25 5.99
N GLY A 100 -16.99 9.02 7.06
CA GLY A 100 -17.13 7.87 7.94
C GLY A 100 -16.45 6.60 7.46
N GLN A 101 -15.87 6.56 6.25
CA GLN A 101 -15.04 5.43 5.84
C GLN A 101 -13.80 5.33 6.71
N THR A 102 -13.37 4.11 6.99
CA THR A 102 -12.17 3.89 7.81
C THR A 102 -11.05 3.28 6.98
N VAL A 103 -9.83 3.63 7.34
CA VAL A 103 -8.62 3.05 6.75
C VAL A 103 -7.60 2.72 7.83
N GLU A 104 -6.79 1.72 7.58
CA GLU A 104 -5.67 1.39 8.45
C GLU A 104 -4.35 1.83 7.83
N CYS A 105 -3.45 2.35 8.65
CA CYS A 105 -2.08 2.66 8.27
C CYS A 105 -1.12 2.24 9.38
N VAL A 106 0.17 2.07 9.07
CA VAL A 106 1.12 1.45 10.01
C VAL A 106 2.42 2.23 10.06
N LEU A 107 2.88 2.54 11.29
CA LEU A 107 4.27 2.91 11.56
C LEU A 107 5.07 1.63 11.79
N MET A 108 6.17 1.46 11.08
CA MET A 108 7.13 0.37 11.28
C MET A 108 8.47 0.95 11.78
N ARG A 109 9.00 0.35 12.85
CA ARG A 109 10.28 0.72 13.46
C ARG A 109 11.29 -0.39 13.18
N PHE A 110 12.47 0.00 12.69
CA PHE A 110 13.55 -0.92 12.37
C PHE A 110 14.73 -0.70 13.30
N ASP A 111 15.47 -1.77 13.59
CA ASP A 111 16.61 -1.76 14.51
C ASP A 111 17.76 -0.86 14.02
N ASP A 112 17.87 -0.68 12.70
CA ASP A 112 18.82 0.25 12.07
C ASP A 112 18.40 1.73 12.17
N GLY A 113 17.37 2.03 12.94
CA GLY A 113 16.86 3.39 13.17
C GLY A 113 15.86 3.90 12.14
N ARG A 114 15.58 3.17 11.06
CA ARG A 114 14.56 3.57 10.07
C ARG A 114 13.17 3.59 10.69
N ARG A 115 12.36 4.56 10.26
CA ARG A 115 10.93 4.67 10.52
C ARG A 115 10.19 4.74 9.21
N SER A 116 9.36 3.74 8.95
CA SER A 116 8.65 3.61 7.69
C SER A 116 7.15 3.73 7.89
N ALA A 117 6.49 4.55 7.08
CA ALA A 117 5.05 4.65 7.05
C ALA A 117 4.48 3.73 5.95
N CYS A 118 3.54 2.86 6.32
CA CYS A 118 2.72 2.12 5.37
C CYS A 118 1.36 2.82 5.27
N VAL A 119 1.04 3.35 4.09
CA VAL A 119 -0.19 4.13 3.85
C VAL A 119 -1.13 3.41 2.91
N SER A 120 -2.43 3.62 3.14
CA SER A 120 -3.53 3.13 2.31
C SER A 120 -3.86 4.14 1.21
N THR A 121 -4.33 3.65 0.08
CA THR A 121 -4.74 4.48 -1.08
C THR A 121 -6.21 4.38 -1.40
N GLN A 122 -6.92 3.42 -0.82
CA GLN A 122 -8.35 3.20 -1.00
C GLN A 122 -8.98 2.79 0.33
N ALA A 123 -10.26 3.07 0.51
CA ALA A 123 -11.09 2.43 1.51
C ALA A 123 -11.58 1.10 0.91
N GLY A 124 -10.95 -0.01 1.37
CA GLY A 124 -11.12 -1.32 0.73
C GLY A 124 -10.26 -1.52 -0.51
N CYS A 125 -10.53 -2.57 -1.30
CA CYS A 125 -9.79 -2.90 -2.52
C CYS A 125 -10.63 -3.77 -3.46
N ALA A 126 -10.69 -3.39 -4.75
CA ALA A 126 -11.43 -4.13 -5.77
C ALA A 126 -10.66 -5.29 -6.40
N MET A 127 -9.38 -5.49 -6.04
CA MET A 127 -8.51 -6.46 -6.75
C MET A 127 -8.81 -7.92 -6.41
N GLY A 128 -9.46 -8.21 -5.27
CA GLY A 128 -9.94 -9.54 -4.93
C GLY A 128 -8.85 -10.60 -4.72
N CYS A 129 -7.63 -10.21 -4.31
CA CYS A 129 -6.55 -11.16 -4.05
C CYS A 129 -6.94 -12.15 -2.95
N ALA A 130 -6.80 -13.46 -3.21
CA ALA A 130 -7.34 -14.53 -2.37
C ALA A 130 -6.71 -14.63 -0.96
N PHE A 131 -5.54 -14.02 -0.76
CA PHE A 131 -4.79 -14.04 0.50
C PHE A 131 -4.87 -12.72 1.29
N CYS A 132 -5.68 -11.73 0.84
CA CYS A 132 -5.65 -10.37 1.36
C CYS A 132 -6.97 -10.00 2.06
N ALA A 133 -6.91 -9.65 3.34
CA ALA A 133 -8.06 -9.21 4.13
C ALA A 133 -8.76 -7.98 3.54
N THR A 134 -8.01 -7.03 2.97
CA THR A 134 -8.57 -5.83 2.33
C THR A 134 -9.42 -6.19 1.12
N GLY A 135 -8.99 -7.19 0.32
CA GLY A 135 -9.75 -7.67 -0.84
C GLY A 135 -11.07 -8.33 -0.47
N LEU A 136 -11.11 -9.01 0.69
CA LEU A 136 -12.35 -9.63 1.22
C LEU A 136 -13.36 -8.57 1.67
N GLY A 137 -12.90 -7.43 2.17
CA GLY A 137 -13.75 -6.32 2.62
C GLY A 137 -14.45 -5.54 1.50
N GLY A 138 -14.14 -5.83 0.25
CA GLY A 138 -14.64 -5.09 -0.91
C GLY A 138 -14.00 -3.72 -1.09
N PHE A 139 -14.60 -2.90 -1.95
CA PHE A 139 -14.13 -1.57 -2.31
C PHE A 139 -15.23 -0.54 -2.05
N ALA A 140 -14.92 0.49 -1.30
CA ALA A 140 -15.84 1.62 -1.09
C ALA A 140 -15.49 2.79 -2.04
N ARG A 141 -14.27 3.35 -1.93
CA ARG A 141 -13.80 4.45 -2.77
C ARG A 141 -12.28 4.64 -2.79
N ASN A 142 -11.82 5.43 -3.71
CA ASN A 142 -10.47 5.95 -3.70
C ASN A 142 -10.29 6.99 -2.58
N LEU A 143 -9.08 7.06 -2.01
CA LEU A 143 -8.69 8.15 -1.11
C LEU A 143 -8.18 9.34 -1.93
N SER A 144 -8.44 10.55 -1.43
CA SER A 144 -7.82 11.76 -1.96
C SER A 144 -6.32 11.82 -1.63
N ALA A 145 -5.56 12.65 -2.34
CA ALA A 145 -4.16 12.87 -2.00
C ALA A 145 -4.01 13.44 -0.57
N GLY A 146 -4.93 14.31 -0.14
CA GLY A 146 -4.98 14.84 1.22
C GLY A 146 -5.15 13.77 2.27
N GLU A 147 -6.07 12.79 2.05
CA GLU A 147 -6.27 11.66 2.96
C GLU A 147 -5.04 10.74 3.02
N ILE A 148 -4.33 10.53 1.90
CA ILE A 148 -3.09 9.76 1.88
C ILE A 148 -1.98 10.49 2.67
N ILE A 149 -1.84 11.80 2.49
CA ILE A 149 -0.86 12.63 3.23
C ILE A 149 -1.21 12.68 4.72
N SER A 150 -2.49 12.80 5.07
CA SER A 150 -2.96 12.82 6.46
C SER A 150 -2.55 11.56 7.22
N GLN A 151 -2.55 10.38 6.59
CA GLN A 151 -2.02 9.15 7.18
C GLN A 151 -0.53 9.29 7.50
N ALA A 152 0.27 9.79 6.56
CA ALA A 152 1.71 9.98 6.78
C ALA A 152 1.98 10.99 7.91
N LEU A 153 1.19 12.06 8.02
CA LEU A 153 1.27 13.04 9.10
C LEU A 153 0.88 12.43 10.45
N ALA A 154 -0.20 11.66 10.52
CA ALA A 154 -0.66 10.96 11.72
C ALA A 154 0.38 9.93 12.21
N ILE A 155 1.04 9.22 11.30
CA ILE A 155 2.14 8.30 11.60
C ILE A 155 3.36 9.08 12.08
N ARG A 156 3.72 10.18 11.42
CA ARG A 156 4.85 11.02 11.81
C ARG A 156 4.71 11.56 13.24
N ALA A 157 3.50 11.97 13.62
CA ALA A 157 3.22 12.47 14.97
C ALA A 157 3.44 11.41 16.08
N ARG A 158 3.49 10.12 15.72
CA ARG A 158 3.72 8.99 16.64
C ARG A 158 5.11 8.37 16.52
N ALA A 159 5.88 8.84 15.55
CA ALA A 159 7.23 8.36 15.36
C ALA A 159 8.20 9.07 16.31
N ASP A 160 9.07 8.30 16.96
CA ASP A 160 10.14 8.80 17.82
C ASP A 160 11.30 9.48 17.03
N ARG A 161 11.31 9.30 15.73
CA ARG A 161 12.29 9.86 14.78
C ARG A 161 11.61 10.25 13.48
N ARG A 162 12.32 11.01 12.64
CA ARG A 162 11.87 11.39 11.31
C ARG A 162 11.54 10.13 10.48
N LEU A 163 10.44 10.19 9.73
CA LEU A 163 10.13 9.15 8.75
C LEU A 163 11.21 9.12 7.67
N SER A 164 11.77 7.94 7.46
CA SER A 164 12.80 7.69 6.44
C SER A 164 12.22 7.14 5.13
N ASN A 165 11.10 6.42 5.22
CA ASN A 165 10.50 5.72 4.09
C ASN A 165 8.96 5.81 4.14
N VAL A 166 8.33 5.79 2.96
CA VAL A 166 6.89 5.57 2.84
C VAL A 166 6.62 4.48 1.81
N VAL A 167 5.76 3.53 2.17
CA VAL A 167 5.32 2.46 1.27
C VAL A 167 3.82 2.54 1.07
N PHE A 168 3.38 2.56 -0.17
CA PHE A 168 1.97 2.49 -0.54
C PHE A 168 1.59 1.00 -0.64
N MET A 169 1.51 0.35 0.53
CA MET A 169 1.26 -1.09 0.69
C MET A 169 0.18 -1.37 1.74
N GLY A 170 -0.59 -0.34 2.13
CA GLY A 170 -1.76 -0.48 2.98
C GLY A 170 -2.97 -0.99 2.21
N MET A 171 -4.15 -0.48 2.53
CA MET A 171 -5.38 -0.86 1.85
C MET A 171 -5.46 -0.23 0.45
N GLY A 172 -5.89 -1.04 -0.53
CA GLY A 172 -6.11 -0.60 -1.91
C GLY A 172 -5.01 -0.95 -2.89
N GLU A 173 -5.30 -0.71 -4.18
CA GLU A 173 -4.34 -0.78 -5.29
C GLU A 173 -3.91 0.65 -5.65
N PRO A 174 -2.67 1.04 -5.38
CA PRO A 174 -2.21 2.42 -5.60
C PRO A 174 -2.36 2.90 -7.04
N LEU A 175 -2.12 2.01 -8.02
CA LEU A 175 -2.22 2.38 -9.43
C LEU A 175 -3.66 2.40 -9.96
N ALA A 176 -4.64 1.87 -9.22
CA ALA A 176 -6.06 2.10 -9.48
C ALA A 176 -6.51 3.49 -8.98
N ASN A 177 -5.82 4.06 -8.02
CA ASN A 177 -5.99 5.43 -7.56
C ASN A 177 -4.81 6.32 -8.00
N TYR A 178 -4.51 6.30 -9.30
CA TYR A 178 -3.27 6.78 -9.87
C TYR A 178 -2.98 8.25 -9.54
N GLU A 179 -3.92 9.16 -9.86
CA GLU A 179 -3.71 10.61 -9.73
C GLU A 179 -3.41 11.01 -8.28
N ALA A 180 -4.22 10.53 -7.34
CA ALA A 180 -4.03 10.82 -5.92
C ALA A 180 -2.73 10.21 -5.38
N THR A 181 -2.39 8.99 -5.79
CA THR A 181 -1.16 8.31 -5.38
C THR A 181 0.08 9.05 -5.87
N VAL A 182 0.14 9.42 -7.16
CA VAL A 182 1.28 10.14 -7.73
C VAL A 182 1.38 11.55 -7.13
N ARG A 183 0.26 12.23 -6.94
CA ARG A 183 0.22 13.55 -6.27
C ARG A 183 0.75 13.44 -4.84
N ALA A 184 0.29 12.48 -4.06
CA ALA A 184 0.78 12.25 -2.69
C ALA A 184 2.28 11.91 -2.69
N ALA A 185 2.76 11.08 -3.62
CA ALA A 185 4.17 10.76 -3.74
C ALA A 185 5.03 12.01 -4.04
N ARG A 186 4.55 12.93 -4.88
CA ARG A 186 5.22 14.21 -5.15
C ARG A 186 5.28 15.09 -3.90
N ILE A 187 4.20 15.17 -3.12
CA ILE A 187 4.15 15.92 -1.86
C ILE A 187 5.11 15.30 -0.83
N LEU A 188 5.10 13.98 -0.67
CA LEU A 188 5.99 13.27 0.25
C LEU A 188 7.46 13.49 -0.07
N ALA A 189 7.81 13.52 -1.36
CA ALA A 189 9.18 13.67 -1.80
C ALA A 189 9.70 15.12 -1.78
N ALA A 190 8.82 16.08 -1.94
CA ALA A 190 9.21 17.48 -2.12
C ALA A 190 9.87 18.08 -0.87
N PRO A 191 10.90 18.94 -1.01
CA PRO A 191 11.51 19.64 0.12
C PRO A 191 10.54 20.56 0.90
N TRP A 192 9.52 21.08 0.21
CA TRP A 192 8.43 21.88 0.80
C TRP A 192 7.30 21.02 1.40
N GLY A 193 7.31 19.73 1.12
CA GLY A 193 6.38 18.72 1.66
C GLY A 193 6.97 18.02 2.89
N LEU A 194 6.96 16.68 2.91
CA LEU A 194 7.57 15.91 4.00
C LEU A 194 9.08 15.70 3.83
N GLY A 195 9.65 15.99 2.66
CA GLY A 195 11.07 15.90 2.38
C GLY A 195 11.65 14.49 2.45
N ILE A 196 10.83 13.47 2.19
CA ILE A 196 11.27 12.08 2.13
C ILE A 196 11.87 11.87 0.74
N GLY A 197 13.14 11.47 0.67
CA GLY A 197 13.80 11.28 -0.63
C GLY A 197 13.00 10.32 -1.52
N VAL A 198 12.80 10.70 -2.79
CA VAL A 198 11.94 9.95 -3.73
C VAL A 198 12.30 8.46 -3.85
N ARG A 199 13.59 8.12 -3.67
CA ARG A 199 14.10 6.73 -3.67
C ARG A 199 13.67 5.92 -2.44
N HIS A 200 13.16 6.58 -1.41
CA HIS A 200 12.62 5.97 -0.19
C HIS A 200 11.09 5.84 -0.23
N LEU A 201 10.49 6.19 -1.37
CA LEU A 201 9.08 5.92 -1.64
C LEU A 201 8.97 4.62 -2.43
N THR A 202 8.03 3.75 -2.02
CA THR A 202 7.72 2.51 -2.73
C THR A 202 6.24 2.49 -3.08
N ILE A 203 5.93 2.33 -4.35
CA ILE A 203 4.56 2.07 -4.83
C ILE A 203 4.46 0.58 -5.12
N SER A 204 3.51 -0.10 -4.47
CA SER A 204 3.18 -1.49 -4.78
C SER A 204 2.05 -1.56 -5.81
N THR A 205 2.02 -2.60 -6.62
CA THR A 205 0.92 -2.85 -7.56
C THR A 205 0.75 -4.34 -7.82
N VAL A 206 -0.50 -4.75 -7.99
CA VAL A 206 -0.83 -6.11 -8.48
C VAL A 206 -0.55 -6.28 -9.99
N GLY A 207 -0.13 -5.20 -10.68
CA GLY A 207 0.26 -5.29 -12.08
C GLY A 207 -0.73 -4.69 -13.07
N LEU A 208 -1.21 -3.48 -12.80
CA LEU A 208 -2.00 -2.71 -13.76
C LEU A 208 -1.09 -2.19 -14.87
N VAL A 209 -0.90 -2.99 -15.93
CA VAL A 209 0.09 -2.79 -17.00
C VAL A 209 0.09 -1.39 -17.62
N PRO A 210 -1.05 -0.80 -18.03
CA PRO A 210 -1.07 0.55 -18.58
C PRO A 210 -0.57 1.60 -17.58
N GLN A 211 -0.91 1.45 -16.30
CA GLN A 211 -0.52 2.38 -15.25
C GLN A 211 0.96 2.25 -14.87
N ILE A 212 1.53 1.05 -14.94
CA ILE A 212 2.99 0.85 -14.78
C ILE A 212 3.75 1.63 -15.88
N ARG A 213 3.32 1.50 -17.14
CA ARG A 213 3.91 2.25 -18.26
C ARG A 213 3.73 3.76 -18.10
N ARG A 214 2.56 4.19 -17.65
CA ARG A 214 2.32 5.61 -17.33
C ARG A 214 3.25 6.12 -16.25
N LEU A 215 3.42 5.35 -15.15
CA LEU A 215 4.32 5.71 -14.05
C LEU A 215 5.78 5.83 -14.49
N ALA A 216 6.21 5.03 -15.47
CA ALA A 216 7.53 5.13 -16.06
C ALA A 216 7.80 6.50 -16.69
N GLY A 217 6.76 7.17 -17.22
CA GLY A 217 6.84 8.51 -17.82
C GLY A 217 6.77 9.69 -16.85
N GLU A 218 6.51 9.46 -15.54
CA GLU A 218 6.33 10.54 -14.55
C GLU A 218 7.65 11.25 -14.13
N GLY A 219 8.80 10.74 -14.56
CA GLY A 219 10.11 11.26 -14.14
C GLY A 219 10.44 11.06 -12.66
N LEU A 220 9.72 10.17 -11.97
CA LEU A 220 9.90 9.88 -10.56
C LEU A 220 10.79 8.65 -10.35
N GLN A 221 11.83 8.80 -9.52
CA GLN A 221 12.75 7.71 -9.17
C GLN A 221 12.23 6.85 -8.00
N ILE A 222 10.95 6.49 -8.05
CA ILE A 222 10.26 5.68 -7.03
C ILE A 222 10.69 4.20 -7.16
N THR A 223 10.68 3.46 -6.08
CA THR A 223 10.80 2.01 -6.12
C THR A 223 9.44 1.41 -6.48
N LEU A 224 9.38 0.65 -7.57
CA LEU A 224 8.17 -0.10 -7.93
C LEU A 224 8.27 -1.51 -7.36
N ALA A 225 7.27 -1.88 -6.55
CA ALA A 225 7.09 -3.23 -6.00
C ALA A 225 5.92 -3.92 -6.72
N VAL A 226 6.21 -5.04 -7.38
CA VAL A 226 5.22 -5.78 -8.17
C VAL A 226 4.78 -7.02 -7.40
N SER A 227 3.51 -7.08 -7.05
CA SER A 227 2.85 -8.22 -6.42
C SER A 227 2.69 -9.34 -7.44
N LEU A 228 3.70 -10.21 -7.56
CA LEU A 228 3.76 -11.28 -8.55
C LEU A 228 3.10 -12.56 -8.06
N HIS A 229 3.52 -13.09 -6.92
CA HIS A 229 2.98 -14.21 -6.14
C HIS A 229 2.93 -15.57 -6.83
N ALA A 230 3.21 -15.67 -8.13
CA ALA A 230 3.34 -16.91 -8.86
C ALA A 230 4.20 -16.73 -10.12
N PRO A 231 4.88 -17.80 -10.61
CA PRO A 231 5.71 -17.71 -11.79
C PRO A 231 4.96 -18.02 -13.11
N THR A 232 3.69 -18.45 -13.04
CA THR A 232 2.85 -18.80 -14.19
C THR A 232 1.44 -18.23 -14.05
N ASP A 233 0.77 -17.92 -15.17
CA ASP A 233 -0.59 -17.41 -15.16
C ASP A 233 -1.59 -18.38 -14.54
N ALA A 234 -1.43 -19.67 -14.79
CA ALA A 234 -2.30 -20.71 -14.24
C ALA A 234 -2.31 -20.71 -12.72
N LEU A 235 -1.13 -20.50 -12.09
CA LEU A 235 -1.00 -20.44 -10.64
C LEU A 235 -1.35 -19.03 -10.09
N ARG A 236 -1.07 -17.97 -10.86
CA ARG A 236 -1.32 -16.58 -10.44
C ARG A 236 -2.80 -16.22 -10.45
N ARG A 237 -3.53 -16.65 -11.45
CA ARG A 237 -4.94 -16.28 -11.68
C ARG A 237 -5.85 -16.49 -10.47
N PRO A 238 -5.87 -17.66 -9.81
CA PRO A 238 -6.67 -17.85 -8.61
C PRO A 238 -6.21 -17.04 -7.40
N LEU A 239 -4.94 -16.63 -7.35
CA LEU A 239 -4.38 -15.83 -6.25
C LEU A 239 -4.59 -14.34 -6.47
N VAL A 240 -4.48 -13.89 -7.73
CA VAL A 240 -4.50 -12.48 -8.14
C VAL A 240 -5.35 -12.35 -9.42
N PRO A 241 -6.66 -12.14 -9.28
CA PRO A 241 -7.63 -12.21 -10.41
C PRO A 241 -7.34 -11.25 -11.58
N VAL A 242 -6.66 -10.14 -11.33
CA VAL A 242 -6.27 -9.18 -12.38
C VAL A 242 -5.38 -9.83 -13.47
N THR A 243 -4.82 -11.01 -13.22
CA THR A 243 -4.07 -11.83 -14.18
C THR A 243 -4.89 -12.17 -15.41
N GLU A 244 -6.22 -12.28 -15.30
CA GLU A 244 -7.11 -12.47 -16.46
C GLU A 244 -6.97 -11.34 -17.48
N ARG A 245 -6.82 -10.12 -16.98
CA ARG A 245 -6.70 -8.93 -17.84
C ARG A 245 -5.26 -8.65 -18.24
N TYR A 246 -4.32 -8.94 -17.35
CA TYR A 246 -2.89 -8.67 -17.55
C TYR A 246 -2.07 -9.92 -17.23
N PRO A 247 -1.81 -10.78 -18.22
CA PRO A 247 -0.96 -11.95 -18.07
C PRO A 247 0.47 -11.58 -17.64
N ILE A 248 1.18 -12.54 -17.06
CA ILE A 248 2.56 -12.33 -16.58
C ILE A 248 3.49 -11.82 -17.70
N ALA A 249 3.29 -12.29 -18.93
CA ALA A 249 4.11 -11.82 -20.06
C ALA A 249 4.01 -10.31 -20.26
N ASP A 250 2.79 -9.76 -20.25
CA ASP A 250 2.54 -8.31 -20.38
C ASP A 250 3.05 -7.52 -19.17
N LEU A 251 2.87 -8.09 -17.98
CA LEU A 251 3.39 -7.51 -16.74
C LEU A 251 4.91 -7.40 -16.76
N ILE A 252 5.61 -8.46 -17.17
CA ILE A 252 7.08 -8.46 -17.29
C ILE A 252 7.56 -7.50 -18.39
N ALA A 253 6.82 -7.39 -19.49
CA ALA A 253 7.11 -6.39 -20.53
C ALA A 253 7.01 -4.96 -19.96
N ALA A 254 5.92 -4.64 -19.26
CA ALA A 254 5.78 -3.33 -18.59
C ALA A 254 6.86 -3.07 -17.52
N CYS A 255 7.31 -4.11 -16.82
CA CYS A 255 8.42 -4.01 -15.89
C CYS A 255 9.75 -3.65 -16.61
N ARG A 256 9.99 -4.22 -17.79
CA ARG A 256 11.16 -3.84 -18.63
C ARG A 256 11.07 -2.40 -19.11
N ASP A 257 9.87 -1.97 -19.54
CA ASP A 257 9.62 -0.57 -19.95
C ASP A 257 9.92 0.39 -18.78
N TYR A 258 9.48 0.05 -17.58
CA TYR A 258 9.75 0.82 -16.36
C TYR A 258 11.23 0.88 -16.03
N LEU A 259 11.94 -0.25 -16.12
CA LEU A 259 13.40 -0.32 -15.89
C LEU A 259 14.15 0.55 -16.91
N ALA A 260 13.79 0.44 -18.20
CA ALA A 260 14.43 1.21 -19.27
C ALA A 260 14.25 2.72 -19.07
N ALA A 261 13.06 3.16 -18.64
CA ALA A 261 12.77 4.58 -18.44
C ALA A 261 13.39 5.15 -17.16
N THR A 262 13.50 4.36 -16.09
CA THR A 262 13.85 4.88 -14.76
C THR A 262 15.24 4.45 -14.28
N GLY A 263 15.81 3.39 -14.80
CA GLY A 263 17.02 2.75 -14.28
C GLY A 263 16.87 2.17 -12.86
N ARG A 264 15.63 2.14 -12.31
CA ARG A 264 15.38 1.76 -10.91
C ARG A 264 15.17 0.27 -10.78
N ARG A 265 15.90 -0.36 -9.87
CA ARG A 265 15.70 -1.76 -9.52
C ARG A 265 14.28 -2.01 -9.08
N LEU A 266 13.61 -3.00 -9.68
CA LEU A 266 12.30 -3.48 -9.28
C LEU A 266 12.35 -4.37 -8.05
N THR A 267 11.26 -4.43 -7.31
CA THR A 267 11.04 -5.45 -6.29
C THR A 267 9.85 -6.30 -6.68
N PHE A 268 10.00 -7.62 -6.65
CA PHE A 268 8.88 -8.55 -6.80
C PHE A 268 8.49 -9.08 -5.43
N GLU A 269 7.25 -8.81 -5.03
CA GLU A 269 6.66 -9.34 -3.81
C GLU A 269 6.07 -10.72 -4.09
N TYR A 270 6.43 -11.72 -3.29
CA TYR A 270 5.98 -13.09 -3.44
C TYR A 270 5.48 -13.61 -2.11
N VAL A 271 4.16 -13.58 -1.90
CA VAL A 271 3.51 -14.22 -0.75
C VAL A 271 3.62 -15.72 -0.94
N LEU A 272 4.28 -16.40 0.01
CA LEU A 272 4.53 -17.84 -0.03
C LEU A 272 3.46 -18.55 0.77
N ILE A 273 2.74 -19.47 0.13
CA ILE A 273 1.54 -20.16 0.64
C ILE A 273 1.79 -21.65 0.63
N ASP A 274 1.61 -22.29 1.78
CA ASP A 274 1.85 -23.72 1.99
C ASP A 274 1.06 -24.60 1.01
N GLY A 275 1.78 -25.45 0.28
CA GLY A 275 1.22 -26.39 -0.69
C GLY A 275 0.59 -25.76 -1.93
N VAL A 276 0.74 -24.44 -2.14
CA VAL A 276 0.15 -23.73 -3.29
C VAL A 276 1.22 -23.23 -4.27
N ASN A 277 2.14 -22.38 -3.80
CA ASN A 277 3.13 -21.72 -4.66
C ASN A 277 4.56 -21.81 -4.10
N ASP A 278 4.78 -22.67 -3.12
CA ASP A 278 6.00 -22.76 -2.32
C ASP A 278 6.96 -23.89 -2.74
N GLY A 279 6.64 -24.61 -3.83
CA GLY A 279 7.44 -25.72 -4.33
C GLY A 279 8.78 -25.29 -4.93
N ASP A 280 9.73 -26.23 -5.03
CA ASP A 280 11.03 -26.01 -5.67
C ASP A 280 10.89 -25.74 -7.17
N ALA A 281 9.86 -26.34 -7.81
CA ALA A 281 9.55 -26.11 -9.22
C ALA A 281 9.15 -24.64 -9.46
N GLU A 282 8.30 -24.09 -8.58
CA GLU A 282 7.86 -22.68 -8.60
C GLU A 282 9.04 -21.74 -8.36
N GLY A 283 9.91 -22.06 -7.39
CA GLY A 283 11.13 -21.28 -7.13
C GLY A 283 12.05 -21.21 -8.34
N ARG A 284 12.30 -22.35 -8.99
CA ARG A 284 13.11 -22.42 -10.23
C ARG A 284 12.42 -21.70 -11.40
N ALA A 285 11.10 -21.82 -11.53
CA ALA A 285 10.32 -21.13 -12.56
C ALA A 285 10.36 -19.61 -12.37
N LEU A 286 10.24 -19.13 -11.14
CA LEU A 286 10.39 -17.72 -10.79
C LEU A 286 11.76 -17.18 -11.15
N GLY A 287 12.82 -17.93 -10.83
CA GLY A 287 14.19 -17.58 -11.21
C GLY A 287 14.37 -17.47 -12.72
N ARG A 288 13.79 -18.40 -13.51
CA ARG A 288 13.84 -18.31 -14.99
C ARG A 288 13.06 -17.10 -15.51
N LEU A 289 11.87 -16.83 -14.97
CA LEU A 289 11.02 -15.71 -15.36
C LEU A 289 11.71 -14.35 -15.19
N LEU A 290 12.45 -14.19 -14.10
CA LEU A 290 13.06 -12.91 -13.73
C LEU A 290 14.50 -12.76 -14.22
N ARG A 291 15.05 -13.76 -14.91
CA ARG A 291 16.43 -13.73 -15.41
C ARG A 291 16.68 -12.52 -16.33
N GLY A 292 17.77 -11.81 -16.08
CA GLY A 292 18.14 -10.63 -16.86
C GLY A 292 17.40 -9.34 -16.50
N LEU A 293 16.50 -9.37 -15.50
CA LEU A 293 15.89 -8.16 -14.95
C LEU A 293 16.72 -7.63 -13.78
N LEU A 294 16.95 -6.33 -13.74
CA LEU A 294 17.48 -5.66 -12.55
C LEU A 294 16.40 -5.65 -11.46
N CYS A 295 16.35 -6.69 -10.66
CA CYS A 295 15.29 -6.87 -9.68
C CYS A 295 15.78 -7.49 -8.37
N HIS A 296 14.88 -7.54 -7.40
CA HIS A 296 14.98 -8.20 -6.12
C HIS A 296 13.68 -8.91 -5.82
N VAL A 297 13.70 -10.06 -5.16
CA VAL A 297 12.49 -10.77 -4.71
C VAL A 297 12.37 -10.68 -3.20
N ASN A 298 11.24 -10.18 -2.72
CA ASN A 298 10.82 -10.29 -1.33
C ASN A 298 9.89 -11.49 -1.17
N VAL A 299 10.37 -12.53 -0.52
CA VAL A 299 9.55 -13.68 -0.13
C VAL A 299 8.88 -13.34 1.19
N ILE A 300 7.54 -13.39 1.20
CA ILE A 300 6.69 -13.06 2.34
C ILE A 300 5.97 -14.34 2.74
N PRO A 301 6.39 -15.06 3.80
CA PRO A 301 5.59 -16.17 4.32
C PRO A 301 4.19 -15.65 4.66
N LEU A 302 3.14 -16.35 4.23
CA LEU A 302 1.76 -15.90 4.40
C LEU A 302 1.46 -15.46 5.83
N ASN A 303 0.88 -14.27 5.99
CA ASN A 303 0.32 -13.84 7.27
C ASN A 303 -1.10 -14.39 7.40
N PRO A 304 -1.43 -15.09 8.48
CA PRO A 304 -2.77 -15.63 8.69
C PRO A 304 -3.82 -14.51 8.69
N VAL A 305 -4.91 -14.74 7.97
CA VAL A 305 -6.07 -13.84 7.92
C VAL A 305 -7.30 -14.63 8.35
N PRO A 306 -8.05 -14.21 9.38
CA PRO A 306 -9.28 -14.87 9.78
C PRO A 306 -10.25 -15.04 8.62
N GLY A 307 -10.76 -16.25 8.41
CA GLY A 307 -11.69 -16.57 7.32
C GLY A 307 -11.03 -16.94 5.99
N ILE A 308 -9.71 -16.88 5.86
CA ILE A 308 -8.97 -17.37 4.69
C ILE A 308 -8.35 -18.73 5.02
N PRO A 309 -8.70 -19.83 4.30
CA PRO A 309 -8.21 -21.18 4.60
C PRO A 309 -6.79 -21.45 4.06
N LEU A 310 -6.02 -20.43 3.75
CA LEU A 310 -4.64 -20.55 3.30
C LEU A 310 -3.69 -20.62 4.50
N ARG A 311 -2.59 -21.37 4.36
CA ARG A 311 -1.65 -21.62 5.44
C ARG A 311 -0.27 -21.06 5.14
N ARG A 312 0.42 -20.69 6.20
CA ARG A 312 1.82 -20.28 6.17
C ARG A 312 2.72 -21.51 6.00
N PRO A 313 3.72 -21.48 5.09
CA PRO A 313 4.68 -22.56 4.96
C PRO A 313 5.58 -22.70 6.18
N ALA A 314 6.05 -23.93 6.43
CA ALA A 314 7.09 -24.18 7.41
C ALA A 314 8.39 -23.45 7.07
N VAL A 315 9.16 -23.05 8.09
CA VAL A 315 10.42 -22.28 7.93
C VAL A 315 11.41 -22.96 6.99
N GLY A 316 11.51 -24.30 7.06
CA GLY A 316 12.36 -25.09 6.16
C GLY A 316 11.95 -24.93 4.69
N ARG A 317 10.65 -24.91 4.41
CA ARG A 317 10.09 -24.74 3.07
C ARG A 317 10.38 -23.33 2.51
N VAL A 318 10.20 -22.29 3.34
CA VAL A 318 10.54 -20.92 3.00
C VAL A 318 12.03 -20.77 2.63
N ARG A 319 12.92 -21.38 3.41
CA ARG A 319 14.37 -21.36 3.14
C ARG A 319 14.72 -22.11 1.85
N ALA A 320 14.09 -23.25 1.59
CA ALA A 320 14.32 -24.05 0.38
C ALA A 320 13.87 -23.28 -0.87
N PHE A 321 12.66 -22.69 -0.86
CA PHE A 321 12.16 -21.85 -1.95
C PHE A 321 13.09 -20.66 -2.23
N ALA A 322 13.46 -19.92 -1.18
CA ALA A 322 14.38 -18.77 -1.32
C ALA A 322 15.74 -19.17 -1.88
N ARG A 323 16.22 -20.37 -1.57
CA ARG A 323 17.44 -20.94 -2.13
C ARG A 323 17.30 -21.18 -3.64
N CYS A 324 16.23 -21.84 -4.07
CA CYS A 324 15.96 -22.09 -5.48
C CYS A 324 15.95 -20.81 -6.33
N VAL A 325 15.38 -19.72 -5.81
CA VAL A 325 15.37 -18.41 -6.49
C VAL A 325 16.78 -17.79 -6.52
N ARG A 326 17.50 -17.90 -5.41
CA ARG A 326 18.89 -17.37 -5.31
C ARG A 326 19.86 -18.12 -6.21
N ASP A 327 19.75 -19.44 -6.31
CA ASP A 327 20.59 -20.30 -7.18
C ASP A 327 20.36 -19.98 -8.66
N ALA A 328 19.20 -19.39 -9.02
CA ALA A 328 18.94 -18.84 -10.35
C ALA A 328 19.58 -17.44 -10.58
N GLY A 329 20.34 -16.90 -9.62
CA GLY A 329 21.04 -15.62 -9.71
C GLY A 329 20.17 -14.41 -9.34
N ILE A 330 18.98 -14.60 -8.74
CA ILE A 330 18.10 -13.50 -8.34
C ILE A 330 18.30 -13.18 -6.84
N PRO A 331 18.62 -11.92 -6.48
CA PRO A 331 18.69 -11.50 -5.09
C PRO A 331 17.36 -11.71 -4.37
N VAL A 332 17.39 -12.35 -3.19
CA VAL A 332 16.19 -12.71 -2.41
C VAL A 332 16.36 -12.29 -0.96
N THR A 333 15.32 -11.68 -0.40
CA THR A 333 15.14 -11.48 1.03
C THR A 333 13.88 -12.24 1.48
N VAL A 334 13.98 -12.99 2.57
CA VAL A 334 12.79 -13.44 3.30
C VAL A 334 12.42 -12.33 4.27
N ARG A 335 11.20 -11.81 4.13
CA ARG A 335 10.74 -10.69 4.93
C ARG A 335 10.49 -11.14 6.36
N ILE A 336 11.02 -10.38 7.31
CA ILE A 336 10.66 -10.50 8.73
C ILE A 336 9.41 -9.68 8.92
N GLU A 337 8.34 -10.31 9.37
CA GLU A 337 7.07 -9.66 9.62
C GLU A 337 7.12 -8.85 10.91
N ARG A 338 6.36 -7.75 10.93
CA ARG A 338 6.20 -6.86 12.07
C ARG A 338 4.72 -6.64 12.33
N GLY A 339 4.32 -6.72 13.61
CA GLY A 339 2.94 -6.47 14.01
C GLY A 339 1.92 -7.49 13.49
N THR A 340 2.32 -8.75 13.27
CA THR A 340 1.41 -9.82 12.82
C THR A 340 0.31 -10.06 13.86
N GLU A 341 0.64 -10.01 15.15
CA GLU A 341 -0.26 -10.23 16.28
C GLU A 341 -1.32 -9.11 16.41
N ILE A 342 -1.00 -7.90 15.98
CA ILE A 342 -1.94 -6.77 15.91
C ILE A 342 -2.61 -6.64 14.54
N GLN A 343 -2.44 -7.64 13.67
CA GLN A 343 -2.95 -7.62 12.28
C GLN A 343 -2.49 -6.38 11.48
N ALA A 344 -1.22 -5.98 11.64
CA ALA A 344 -0.61 -4.85 10.94
C ALA A 344 0.30 -5.29 9.78
N ALA A 345 0.54 -6.59 9.61
CA ALA A 345 1.40 -7.09 8.55
C ALA A 345 0.71 -7.05 7.17
N CYS A 346 1.50 -7.22 6.11
CA CYS A 346 1.00 -7.18 4.74
C CYS A 346 -0.13 -8.20 4.52
N GLY A 347 -1.21 -7.75 3.88
CA GLY A 347 -2.41 -8.55 3.62
C GLY A 347 -3.40 -8.66 4.79
N GLN A 348 -3.09 -8.13 5.97
CA GLN A 348 -3.94 -8.22 7.17
C GLN A 348 -4.82 -6.99 7.40
N LEU A 349 -4.52 -5.84 6.78
CA LEU A 349 -5.30 -4.62 6.96
C LEU A 349 -6.71 -4.77 6.38
N ARG A 350 -7.70 -4.33 7.12
CA ARG A 350 -9.11 -4.43 6.72
C ARG A 350 -9.92 -3.24 7.22
N LEU A 351 -11.11 -3.06 6.64
CA LEU A 351 -12.11 -2.15 7.20
C LEU A 351 -12.51 -2.70 8.58
N ALA A 352 -12.31 -1.91 9.63
CA ALA A 352 -12.74 -2.28 10.97
C ALA A 352 -14.17 -1.80 11.17
N ASP A 353 -15.00 -2.76 11.58
CA ASP A 353 -16.31 -2.62 12.22
C ASP A 353 -17.49 -2.00 11.46
N GLY A 354 -18.43 -2.89 11.15
CA GLY A 354 -19.86 -2.72 11.43
C GLY A 354 -20.70 -1.84 10.52
N SER A 355 -20.18 -1.07 9.58
CA SER A 355 -21.00 -0.31 8.63
C SER A 355 -20.92 -0.81 7.17
N GLY A 356 -19.99 -1.70 6.88
CA GLY A 356 -19.88 -2.38 5.59
C GLY A 356 -20.66 -3.68 5.63
N ARG A 357 -21.79 -3.79 4.90
CA ARG A 357 -22.38 -5.09 4.58
C ARG A 357 -21.25 -5.95 4.00
N ALA A 358 -20.87 -7.01 4.70
CA ALA A 358 -20.06 -8.08 4.14
C ALA A 358 -20.74 -8.52 2.84
N SER A 359 -20.24 -8.08 1.70
CA SER A 359 -20.63 -8.68 0.45
C SER A 359 -20.23 -10.14 0.58
N ARG A 360 -21.21 -11.04 0.44
CA ARG A 360 -20.99 -12.48 0.45
C ARG A 360 -20.17 -12.83 -0.78
N TRP A 361 -18.86 -12.60 -0.68
CA TRP A 361 -17.93 -13.13 -1.65
C TRP A 361 -17.68 -14.59 -1.26
N THR A 362 -18.20 -15.51 -2.03
CA THR A 362 -17.82 -16.92 -1.96
C THR A 362 -16.61 -17.09 -2.86
N PRO A 363 -15.43 -17.48 -2.31
CA PRO A 363 -14.29 -17.82 -3.15
C PRO A 363 -14.68 -18.94 -4.10
N ALA A 364 -14.35 -18.81 -5.39
CA ALA A 364 -14.35 -19.93 -6.29
C ALA A 364 -13.38 -20.99 -5.71
N PRO A 365 -13.76 -22.28 -5.67
CA PRO A 365 -12.86 -23.31 -5.17
C PRO A 365 -11.58 -23.32 -6.02
N PRO A 366 -10.40 -23.57 -5.40
CA PRO A 366 -9.15 -23.62 -6.13
C PRO A 366 -9.24 -24.70 -7.22
N PRO A 367 -8.78 -24.39 -8.44
CA PRO A 367 -8.73 -25.42 -9.49
C PRO A 367 -7.72 -26.51 -9.09
N GLY A 368 -8.19 -27.74 -8.98
CA GLY A 368 -7.37 -28.90 -8.63
C GLY A 368 -7.48 -29.34 -7.17
N GLY A 369 -8.64 -29.20 -6.55
CA GLY A 369 -8.88 -29.67 -5.20
C GLY A 369 -8.73 -31.19 -5.07
N VAL A 370 -7.63 -31.64 -4.45
CA VAL A 370 -7.60 -32.90 -3.74
C VAL A 370 -8.60 -32.78 -2.60
N PRO A 371 -9.58 -33.68 -2.44
CA PRO A 371 -10.53 -33.59 -1.35
C PRO A 371 -9.78 -33.70 -0.02
N VAL A 372 -9.93 -32.72 0.84
CA VAL A 372 -9.47 -32.83 2.24
C VAL A 372 -10.35 -33.90 2.88
N PRO A 373 -9.78 -35.03 3.41
CA PRO A 373 -10.59 -36.01 4.09
C PRO A 373 -11.21 -35.36 5.34
N ALA A 374 -12.53 -35.50 5.45
CA ALA A 374 -13.27 -35.06 6.61
C ALA A 374 -12.66 -35.73 7.86
N SER A 375 -12.26 -34.96 8.84
CA SER A 375 -11.81 -35.43 10.14
C SER A 375 -12.93 -36.28 10.73
N GLY A 376 -12.66 -37.59 10.83
CA GLY A 376 -13.60 -38.56 11.34
C GLY A 376 -14.05 -38.20 12.74
N GLY A 377 -15.35 -38.13 12.91
CA GLY A 377 -15.98 -38.01 14.20
C GLY A 377 -15.61 -39.20 15.10
N ALA A 378 -15.17 -38.87 16.30
CA ALA A 378 -14.94 -39.85 17.37
C ALA A 378 -16.21 -40.64 17.60
N ARG A 379 -16.16 -41.94 17.32
CA ARG A 379 -17.19 -42.89 17.74
C ARG A 379 -17.01 -43.15 19.25
N THR A 380 -17.98 -42.67 20.00
CA THR A 380 -18.16 -43.12 21.39
C THR A 380 -18.59 -44.58 21.39
N HIS A 381 -17.71 -45.50 21.85
CA HIS A 381 -18.09 -46.85 22.19
C HIS A 381 -18.88 -46.85 23.51
N GLY A 382 -20.17 -47.09 23.43
CA GLY A 382 -20.98 -47.51 24.56
C GLY A 382 -20.61 -48.96 24.89
N GLY A 383 -20.11 -49.21 26.10
CA GLY A 383 -19.90 -50.54 26.64
C GLY A 383 -21.19 -51.06 27.27
N GLU A 384 -21.74 -52.13 26.73
CA GLU A 384 -22.65 -53.03 27.45
C GLU A 384 -21.80 -54.18 28.01
N GLY A 385 -21.87 -54.38 29.33
CA GLY A 385 -21.34 -55.55 30.01
C GLY A 385 -22.41 -56.65 30.15
N PRO A 386 -22.03 -57.88 30.10
CA PRO A 386 -22.93 -58.98 30.39
C PRO A 386 -22.91 -59.40 31.85
N ALA A 387 -23.97 -60.06 32.22
CA ALA A 387 -24.36 -60.70 33.49
C ALA A 387 -23.32 -61.56 34.17
#